data_9f10e2cbfaa63bb52a6f0545a4210f02
#
_entry.id   9f10e2cbfaa63bb52a6f0545a4210f02
#
_cell.length_a   1.000
_cell.length_b   1.000
_cell.length_c   1.000
_cell.angle_alpha   90.00
_cell.angle_beta   90.00
_cell.angle_gamma   90.00
#
_symmetry.space_group_name_H-M   'P 1'
#
loop_
_entity.id
_entity.type
_entity.pdbx_description
1 polymer ?
#
loop_
_entity_poly.entity_id
_entity_poly.type
_entity_poly.pdbx_seq_one_letter_code
_entity_poly.pdbx_strand_id
1 'polypeptide(L)'
;MLECRDLSVFYGFHQALDGISINIEEGEIVTILGANGAGKSTILKAIAGMIDFDDDDDYEDHYVNYKNEIIMDGSSIFDWDPHEVVELGLSLVPEGRELFGELTVMENLLLGAFPQRARRDQTANLDRVLNVFPQLSARQDQITRTMSGGEQQMVAVGRSMMSSPKILMLDEPSLGLSPLL
;
A
#
# COMPACT_ATOMS: atom_id res chain seq x y z
N MET A 1 13.94 -0.47 -10.13
CA MET A 1 12.76 -1.23 -9.77
C MET A 1 11.48 -0.39 -9.85
N LEU A 2 11.31 0.67 -9.05
CA LEU A 2 10.21 1.63 -9.16
C LEU A 2 10.77 3.04 -9.34
N GLU A 3 10.23 3.80 -10.28
CA GLU A 3 10.62 5.18 -10.54
C GLU A 3 9.37 6.03 -10.74
N CYS A 4 9.27 7.12 -9.99
CA CYS A 4 8.29 8.18 -10.23
C CYS A 4 9.04 9.40 -10.72
N ARG A 5 8.54 10.05 -11.79
CA ARG A 5 9.11 11.26 -12.36
C ARG A 5 8.06 12.35 -12.44
N ASP A 6 8.43 13.52 -11.93
CA ASP A 6 7.65 14.76 -12.00
C ASP A 6 6.19 14.60 -11.56
N LEU A 7 5.95 13.73 -10.55
CA LEU A 7 4.61 13.39 -10.07
C LEU A 7 3.96 14.61 -9.41
N SER A 8 2.86 15.05 -9.97
CA SER A 8 2.02 16.13 -9.47
C SER A 8 0.59 15.63 -9.31
N VAL A 9 -0.02 15.91 -8.15
CA VAL A 9 -1.36 15.45 -7.80
C VAL A 9 -2.18 16.61 -7.27
N PHE A 10 -3.41 16.69 -7.70
CA PHE A 10 -4.38 17.69 -7.25
C PHE A 10 -5.61 17.01 -6.64
N TYR A 11 -6.20 17.66 -5.68
CA TYR A 11 -7.54 17.38 -5.16
C TYR A 11 -8.38 18.65 -5.39
N GLY A 12 -9.11 18.70 -6.50
CA GLY A 12 -9.72 19.93 -6.99
C GLY A 12 -8.65 21.01 -7.20
N PHE A 13 -8.79 22.17 -6.57
CA PHE A 13 -7.81 23.27 -6.68
C PHE A 13 -6.59 23.13 -5.76
N HIS A 14 -6.54 22.11 -4.91
CA HIS A 14 -5.44 21.94 -3.97
C HIS A 14 -4.36 21.02 -4.54
N GLN A 15 -3.20 21.59 -4.84
CA GLN A 15 -2.03 20.82 -5.25
C GLN A 15 -1.42 20.11 -4.03
N ALA A 16 -1.53 18.79 -4.00
CA ALA A 16 -1.00 17.96 -2.94
C ALA A 16 0.44 17.49 -3.20
N LEU A 17 0.82 17.32 -4.48
CA LEU A 17 2.18 17.03 -4.91
C LEU A 17 2.58 17.96 -6.06
N ASP A 18 3.84 18.38 -6.08
CA ASP A 18 4.40 19.28 -7.08
C ASP A 18 5.74 18.74 -7.58
N GLY A 19 5.73 18.07 -8.74
CA GLY A 19 6.93 17.61 -9.44
C GLY A 19 7.80 16.66 -8.63
N ILE A 20 7.21 15.75 -7.84
CA ILE A 20 7.97 14.82 -6.98
C ILE A 20 8.56 13.69 -7.82
N SER A 21 9.88 13.45 -7.65
CA SER A 21 10.58 12.34 -8.28
C SER A 21 11.21 11.44 -7.21
N ILE A 22 10.99 10.13 -7.33
CA ILE A 22 11.51 9.10 -6.41
C ILE A 22 12.02 7.92 -7.24
N ASN A 23 13.16 7.36 -6.84
CA ASN A 23 13.66 6.11 -7.37
C ASN A 23 13.86 5.10 -6.24
N ILE A 24 13.43 3.85 -6.45
CA ILE A 24 13.54 2.76 -5.48
C ILE A 24 14.18 1.56 -6.18
N GLU A 25 15.31 1.12 -5.66
CA GLU A 25 16.05 -0.04 -6.16
C GLU A 25 15.60 -1.33 -5.45
N GLU A 26 15.96 -2.47 -6.02
CA GLU A 26 15.69 -3.77 -5.40
C GLU A 26 16.45 -3.94 -4.07
N GLY A 27 15.75 -4.37 -3.02
CA GLY A 27 16.33 -4.57 -1.69
C GLY A 27 16.51 -3.28 -0.89
N GLU A 28 16.08 -2.14 -1.41
CA GLU A 28 16.17 -0.85 -0.72
C GLU A 28 14.99 -0.65 0.25
N ILE A 29 15.27 0.06 1.35
CA ILE A 29 14.25 0.59 2.27
C ILE A 29 14.25 2.11 2.14
N VAL A 30 13.15 2.65 1.62
CA VAL A 30 12.97 4.10 1.45
C VAL A 30 11.98 4.61 2.49
N THR A 31 12.32 5.72 3.14
CA THR A 31 11.45 6.39 4.10
C THR A 31 11.11 7.80 3.61
N ILE A 32 9.81 8.09 3.49
CA ILE A 32 9.30 9.41 3.15
C ILE A 32 9.02 10.18 4.46
N LEU A 33 9.73 11.27 4.68
CA LEU A 33 9.59 12.11 5.87
C LEU A 33 8.95 13.45 5.50
N GLY A 34 8.10 13.97 6.39
CA GLY A 34 7.44 15.26 6.22
C GLY A 34 6.36 15.50 7.26
N ALA A 35 5.95 16.76 7.40
CA ALA A 35 4.85 17.14 8.28
C ALA A 35 3.51 16.49 7.87
N ASN A 36 2.52 16.52 8.75
CA ASN A 36 1.16 16.12 8.39
C ASN A 36 0.63 17.03 7.29
N GLY A 37 -0.01 16.45 6.28
CA GLY A 37 -0.46 17.19 5.09
C GLY A 37 0.61 17.45 4.03
N ALA A 38 1.86 16.97 4.19
CA ALA A 38 2.94 17.16 3.21
C ALA A 38 2.84 16.24 1.98
N GLY A 39 1.74 15.52 1.77
CA GLY A 39 1.55 14.67 0.59
C GLY A 39 2.09 13.25 0.70
N LYS A 40 2.59 12.79 1.88
CA LYS A 40 3.16 11.43 2.05
C LYS A 40 2.20 10.31 1.62
N SER A 41 0.97 10.33 2.13
CA SER A 41 -0.06 9.36 1.78
C SER A 41 -0.50 9.50 0.31
N THR A 42 -0.46 10.71 -0.24
CA THR A 42 -0.80 10.98 -1.64
C THR A 42 0.19 10.31 -2.59
N ILE A 43 1.50 10.37 -2.30
CA ILE A 43 2.50 9.65 -3.10
C ILE A 43 2.22 8.15 -3.11
N LEU A 44 1.98 7.55 -1.94
CA LEU A 44 1.71 6.11 -1.82
C LEU A 44 0.44 5.71 -2.55
N LYS A 45 -0.62 6.51 -2.46
CA LYS A 45 -1.89 6.29 -3.17
C LYS A 45 -1.73 6.42 -4.68
N ALA A 46 -0.98 7.40 -5.15
CA ALA A 46 -0.69 7.57 -6.59
C ALA A 46 0.04 6.34 -7.15
N ILE A 47 1.08 5.85 -6.45
CA ILE A 47 1.81 4.64 -6.84
C ILE A 47 0.91 3.40 -6.80
N ALA A 48 -0.04 3.34 -5.88
CA ALA A 48 -0.97 2.21 -5.73
C ALA A 48 -2.15 2.24 -6.73
N GLY A 49 -2.22 3.23 -7.64
CA GLY A 49 -3.32 3.40 -8.57
C GLY A 49 -4.64 3.82 -7.90
N MET A 50 -4.55 4.46 -6.73
CA MET A 50 -5.72 4.87 -5.93
C MET A 50 -6.08 6.35 -6.11
N ILE A 51 -5.40 7.04 -7.00
CA ILE A 51 -5.72 8.40 -7.44
C ILE A 51 -6.30 8.29 -8.85
N ASP A 52 -7.49 8.79 -9.04
CA ASP A 52 -8.06 8.98 -10.35
C ASP A 52 -7.53 10.30 -10.91
N PHE A 53 -6.83 10.23 -12.02
CA PHE A 53 -6.27 11.41 -12.68
C PHE A 53 -7.20 11.97 -13.76
N ASP A 54 -8.27 11.23 -14.11
CA ASP A 54 -9.23 11.60 -15.18
C ASP A 54 -10.55 12.21 -14.65
N ASP A 55 -10.81 12.18 -13.33
CA ASP A 55 -12.14 12.44 -12.74
C ASP A 55 -12.53 13.93 -12.65
N ASP A 56 -11.74 14.84 -13.23
CA ASP A 56 -12.02 16.29 -13.20
C ASP A 56 -12.45 16.83 -14.58
N ASP A 57 -13.56 16.31 -15.12
CA ASP A 57 -14.22 16.84 -16.35
C ASP A 57 -14.50 18.36 -16.30
N ASP A 58 -14.55 18.96 -15.11
CA ASP A 58 -14.78 20.41 -14.92
C ASP A 58 -13.48 21.27 -14.96
N TYR A 59 -12.28 20.66 -15.05
CA TYR A 59 -11.00 21.36 -14.90
C TYR A 59 -9.96 21.00 -15.97
N GLU A 60 -10.38 20.79 -17.20
CA GLU A 60 -9.53 20.43 -18.35
C GLU A 60 -8.26 21.29 -18.52
N ASP A 61 -8.23 22.50 -17.99
CA ASP A 61 -7.09 23.42 -18.13
C ASP A 61 -5.95 23.20 -17.10
N HIS A 62 -6.16 22.41 -16.02
CA HIS A 62 -5.17 22.28 -14.94
C HIS A 62 -4.22 21.09 -15.07
N TYR A 63 -4.62 20.02 -15.76
CA TYR A 63 -3.80 18.82 -15.93
C TYR A 63 -2.95 18.78 -17.20
N VAL A 64 -3.14 19.71 -18.12
CA VAL A 64 -2.64 19.66 -19.51
C VAL A 64 -1.11 19.67 -19.65
N ASN A 65 -0.33 19.89 -18.58
CA ASN A 65 1.13 20.02 -18.67
C ASN A 65 1.94 19.16 -17.71
N TYR A 66 1.32 18.28 -16.91
CA TYR A 66 2.06 17.44 -15.98
C TYR A 66 2.50 16.15 -16.67
N LYS A 67 3.82 15.90 -16.66
CA LYS A 67 4.43 14.68 -17.22
C LYS A 67 4.55 13.62 -16.12
N ASN A 68 3.42 13.31 -15.47
CA ASN A 68 3.40 12.26 -14.47
C ASN A 68 3.86 10.93 -15.07
N GLU A 69 4.91 10.34 -14.53
CA GLU A 69 5.36 9.00 -14.90
C GLU A 69 5.53 8.16 -13.64
N ILE A 70 4.94 6.98 -13.64
CA ILE A 70 5.21 5.93 -12.65
C ILE A 70 5.63 4.70 -13.44
N ILE A 71 6.87 4.26 -13.23
CA ILE A 71 7.49 3.17 -14.00
C ILE A 71 7.89 2.07 -13.03
N MET A 72 7.48 0.85 -13.30
CA MET A 72 7.91 -0.34 -12.56
C MET A 72 8.52 -1.35 -13.52
N ASP A 73 9.74 -1.81 -13.19
CA ASP A 73 10.51 -2.77 -14.00
C ASP A 73 10.61 -2.37 -15.48
N GLY A 74 10.69 -1.04 -15.75
CA GLY A 74 10.81 -0.46 -17.09
C GLY A 74 9.48 -0.29 -17.85
N SER A 75 8.34 -0.63 -17.25
CA SER A 75 7.00 -0.44 -17.83
C SER A 75 6.25 0.68 -17.11
N SER A 76 5.57 1.56 -17.86
CA SER A 76 4.70 2.57 -17.27
C SER A 76 3.49 1.88 -16.63
N ILE A 77 3.21 2.28 -15.39
CA ILE A 77 2.03 1.87 -14.62
C ILE A 77 1.20 3.09 -14.21
N PHE A 78 1.52 4.25 -14.79
CA PHE A 78 0.73 5.46 -14.56
C PHE A 78 -0.71 5.21 -15.03
N ASP A 79 -1.66 5.60 -14.22
CA ASP A 79 -3.09 5.44 -14.48
C ASP A 79 -3.59 3.98 -14.57
N TRP A 80 -2.87 3.05 -13.95
CA TRP A 80 -3.34 1.68 -13.79
C TRP A 80 -4.32 1.57 -12.62
N ASP A 81 -5.32 0.71 -12.79
CA ASP A 81 -6.23 0.37 -11.69
C ASP A 81 -5.51 -0.30 -10.51
N PRO A 82 -5.95 -0.10 -9.26
CA PRO A 82 -5.34 -0.71 -8.07
C PRO A 82 -5.19 -2.23 -8.17
N HIS A 83 -6.11 -2.92 -8.81
CA HIS A 83 -6.04 -4.37 -8.96
C HIS A 83 -4.89 -4.81 -9.90
N GLU A 84 -4.60 -4.05 -10.95
CA GLU A 84 -3.48 -4.30 -11.87
C GLU A 84 -2.15 -4.04 -11.18
N VAL A 85 -2.06 -2.95 -10.42
CA VAL A 85 -0.89 -2.59 -9.62
C VAL A 85 -0.56 -3.69 -8.60
N VAL A 86 -1.57 -4.25 -7.92
CA VAL A 86 -1.38 -5.36 -6.98
C VAL A 86 -0.95 -6.65 -7.70
N GLU A 87 -1.51 -6.97 -8.87
CA GLU A 87 -1.07 -8.12 -9.68
C GLU A 87 0.38 -7.98 -10.15
N LEU A 88 0.87 -6.77 -10.40
CA LEU A 88 2.26 -6.51 -10.73
C LEU A 88 3.21 -6.73 -9.53
N GLY A 89 2.70 -6.55 -8.31
CA GLY A 89 3.43 -6.79 -7.08
C GLY A 89 3.69 -5.58 -6.21
N LEU A 90 2.94 -4.52 -6.38
CA LEU A 90 2.91 -3.41 -5.44
C LEU A 90 1.76 -3.63 -4.45
N SER A 91 2.02 -3.48 -3.16
CA SER A 91 0.98 -3.61 -2.13
C SER A 91 1.08 -2.47 -1.14
N LEU A 92 -0.04 -1.81 -0.87
CA LEU A 92 -0.16 -0.72 0.09
C LEU A 92 -0.90 -1.18 1.35
N VAL A 93 -0.32 -0.91 2.51
CA VAL A 93 -1.01 -0.90 3.81
C VAL A 93 -1.38 0.55 4.10
N PRO A 94 -2.65 0.94 3.95
CA PRO A 94 -3.08 2.31 4.16
C PRO A 94 -3.11 2.67 5.65
N GLU A 95 -3.14 3.97 5.93
CA GLU A 95 -3.49 4.49 7.25
C GLU A 95 -4.86 3.93 7.69
N GLY A 96 -5.00 3.56 8.96
CA GLY A 96 -6.25 2.99 9.49
C GLY A 96 -6.39 1.48 9.32
N ARG A 97 -5.39 0.77 8.73
CA ARG A 97 -5.28 -0.70 8.61
C ARG A 97 -6.31 -1.35 7.69
N GLU A 98 -7.52 -0.81 7.60
CA GLU A 98 -8.64 -1.29 6.75
C GLU A 98 -8.86 -2.80 6.82
N LEU A 99 -8.90 -3.33 8.04
CA LEU A 99 -9.19 -4.75 8.29
C LEU A 99 -10.69 -5.02 8.17
N PHE A 100 -11.03 -6.23 7.77
CA PHE A 100 -12.37 -6.76 7.88
C PHE A 100 -12.62 -7.16 9.33
N GLY A 101 -13.14 -6.24 10.13
CA GLY A 101 -13.23 -6.35 11.59
C GLY A 101 -14.05 -7.55 12.08
N GLU A 102 -15.02 -8.01 11.32
CA GLU A 102 -15.87 -9.17 11.65
C GLU A 102 -15.24 -10.52 11.25
N LEU A 103 -14.17 -10.49 10.49
CA LEU A 103 -13.42 -11.69 10.10
C LEU A 103 -12.31 -12.00 11.11
N THR A 104 -11.94 -13.27 11.15
CA THR A 104 -10.81 -13.77 11.93
C THR A 104 -9.47 -13.27 11.37
N VAL A 105 -8.40 -13.44 12.15
CA VAL A 105 -7.02 -13.20 11.69
C VAL A 105 -6.73 -14.02 10.44
N MET A 106 -7.02 -15.32 10.47
CA MET A 106 -6.76 -16.22 9.35
C MET A 106 -7.51 -15.78 8.09
N GLU A 107 -8.80 -15.46 8.21
CA GLU A 107 -9.61 -15.01 7.08
C GLU A 107 -9.07 -13.70 6.48
N ASN A 108 -8.70 -12.73 7.33
CA ASN A 108 -8.06 -11.49 6.86
C ASN A 108 -6.75 -11.78 6.11
N LEU A 109 -5.89 -12.66 6.63
CA LEU A 109 -4.64 -13.03 5.97
C LEU A 109 -4.90 -13.69 4.61
N LEU A 110 -5.82 -14.65 4.55
CA LEU A 110 -6.14 -15.39 3.31
C LEU A 110 -6.67 -14.48 2.21
N LEU A 111 -7.42 -13.44 2.55
CA LEU A 111 -7.87 -12.42 1.58
C LEU A 111 -6.68 -11.72 0.88
N GLY A 112 -5.55 -11.58 1.56
CA GLY A 112 -4.35 -10.99 0.94
C GLY A 112 -3.73 -11.84 -0.16
N ALA A 113 -4.03 -13.14 -0.22
CA ALA A 113 -3.59 -14.04 -1.30
C ALA A 113 -4.53 -14.04 -2.53
N PHE A 114 -5.44 -13.07 -2.62
CA PHE A 114 -6.39 -12.97 -3.75
C PHE A 114 -5.72 -12.82 -5.13
N PRO A 115 -4.61 -12.06 -5.31
CA PRO A 115 -3.92 -11.94 -6.58
C PRO A 115 -3.52 -13.31 -7.15
N GLN A 116 -3.66 -13.49 -8.47
CA GLN A 116 -3.36 -14.77 -9.12
C GLN A 116 -1.91 -15.24 -8.88
N ARG A 117 -0.98 -14.29 -8.86
CA ARG A 117 0.44 -14.52 -8.60
C ARG A 117 0.70 -15.12 -7.21
N ALA A 118 -0.14 -14.80 -6.23
CA ALA A 118 0.04 -15.24 -4.83
C ALA A 118 -0.67 -16.56 -4.51
N ARG A 119 -1.69 -16.95 -5.29
CA ARG A 119 -2.53 -18.13 -4.98
C ARG A 119 -1.77 -19.44 -4.94
N ARG A 120 -0.76 -19.59 -5.80
CA ARG A 120 0.04 -20.83 -5.87
C ARG A 120 0.90 -21.04 -4.64
N ASP A 121 1.34 -19.93 -4.03
CA ASP A 121 2.28 -19.93 -2.92
C ASP A 121 1.60 -19.55 -1.58
N GLN A 122 0.27 -19.62 -1.53
CA GLN A 122 -0.54 -19.18 -0.39
C GLN A 122 -0.05 -19.79 0.94
N THR A 123 0.22 -21.09 0.98
CA THR A 123 0.71 -21.76 2.19
C THR A 123 2.09 -21.25 2.59
N ALA A 124 3.02 -21.15 1.65
CA ALA A 124 4.36 -20.63 1.92
C ALA A 124 4.34 -19.16 2.36
N ASN A 125 3.45 -18.36 1.77
CA ASN A 125 3.27 -16.97 2.18
C ASN A 125 2.69 -16.87 3.61
N LEU A 126 1.72 -17.73 3.94
CA LEU A 126 1.16 -17.80 5.31
C LEU A 126 2.24 -18.18 6.32
N ASP A 127 3.04 -19.19 6.04
CA ASP A 127 4.15 -19.60 6.91
C ASP A 127 5.15 -18.46 7.11
N ARG A 128 5.46 -17.71 6.04
CA ARG A 128 6.32 -16.51 6.11
C ARG A 128 5.72 -15.45 7.03
N VAL A 129 4.43 -15.13 6.87
CA VAL A 129 3.72 -14.14 7.70
C VAL A 129 3.73 -14.56 9.18
N LEU A 130 3.43 -15.84 9.49
CA LEU A 130 3.42 -16.35 10.86
C LEU A 130 4.82 -16.44 11.47
N ASN A 131 5.86 -16.58 10.66
CA ASN A 131 7.25 -16.49 11.12
C ASN A 131 7.66 -15.04 11.45
N VAL A 132 7.19 -14.05 10.66
CA VAL A 132 7.44 -12.62 10.93
C VAL A 132 6.63 -12.13 12.14
N PHE A 133 5.39 -12.60 12.27
CA PHE A 133 4.47 -12.24 13.35
C PHE A 133 4.02 -13.49 14.15
N PRO A 134 4.90 -14.08 14.98
CA PRO A 134 4.57 -15.31 15.73
C PRO A 134 3.35 -15.16 16.64
N GLN A 135 3.06 -13.94 17.10
CA GLN A 135 1.92 -13.62 17.95
C GLN A 135 0.58 -13.97 17.29
N LEU A 136 0.51 -13.93 15.95
CA LEU A 136 -0.69 -14.24 15.18
C LEU A 136 -0.96 -15.76 15.15
N SER A 137 0.06 -16.60 15.31
CA SER A 137 -0.09 -18.06 15.26
C SER A 137 -1.05 -18.62 16.31
N ALA A 138 -1.05 -18.04 17.52
CA ALA A 138 -1.95 -18.45 18.61
C ALA A 138 -3.34 -17.80 18.53
N ARG A 139 -3.59 -16.91 17.55
CA ARG A 139 -4.79 -16.06 17.47
C ARG A 139 -5.51 -16.16 16.13
N GLN A 140 -5.24 -17.21 15.36
CA GLN A 140 -5.74 -17.35 13.99
C GLN A 140 -7.27 -17.28 13.90
N ASP A 141 -7.97 -17.82 14.90
CA ASP A 141 -9.43 -17.83 14.98
C ASP A 141 -10.02 -16.61 15.70
N GLN A 142 -9.18 -15.68 16.17
CA GLN A 142 -9.64 -14.48 16.87
C GLN A 142 -10.22 -13.47 15.86
N ILE A 143 -11.38 -12.89 16.20
CA ILE A 143 -12.03 -11.81 15.43
C ILE A 143 -11.19 -10.54 15.54
N THR A 144 -10.80 -9.95 14.39
CA THR A 144 -9.79 -8.89 14.34
C THR A 144 -10.18 -7.61 15.06
N ARG A 145 -11.46 -7.23 15.10
CA ARG A 145 -11.93 -6.06 15.87
C ARG A 145 -11.67 -6.17 17.38
N THR A 146 -11.48 -7.37 17.91
CA THR A 146 -11.23 -7.62 19.35
C THR A 146 -9.76 -7.52 19.73
N MET A 147 -8.88 -7.33 18.75
CA MET A 147 -7.43 -7.25 18.94
C MET A 147 -6.98 -5.84 19.32
N SER A 148 -5.81 -5.75 19.94
CA SER A 148 -5.15 -4.45 20.18
C SER A 148 -4.74 -3.78 18.86
N GLY A 149 -4.54 -2.45 18.89
CA GLY A 149 -4.12 -1.71 17.70
C GLY A 149 -2.81 -2.23 17.08
N GLY A 150 -1.85 -2.65 17.90
CA GLY A 150 -0.60 -3.24 17.41
C GLY A 150 -0.79 -4.60 16.74
N GLU A 151 -1.63 -5.46 17.33
CA GLU A 151 -1.96 -6.76 16.74
C GLU A 151 -2.74 -6.59 15.41
N GLN A 152 -3.66 -5.65 15.36
CA GLN A 152 -4.36 -5.30 14.12
C GLN A 152 -3.38 -4.82 13.03
N GLN A 153 -2.35 -4.05 13.41
CA GLN A 153 -1.32 -3.61 12.47
C GLN A 153 -0.52 -4.80 11.93
N MET A 154 -0.18 -5.77 12.78
CA MET A 154 0.48 -7.01 12.34
C MET A 154 -0.39 -7.77 11.32
N VAL A 155 -1.72 -7.85 11.55
CA VAL A 155 -2.64 -8.48 10.60
C VAL A 155 -2.70 -7.71 9.28
N ALA A 156 -2.76 -6.38 9.30
CA ALA A 156 -2.80 -5.55 8.09
C ALA A 156 -1.53 -5.71 7.23
N VAL A 157 -0.36 -5.64 7.87
CA VAL A 157 0.92 -5.88 7.19
C VAL A 157 1.01 -7.33 6.70
N GLY A 158 0.63 -8.30 7.55
CA GLY A 158 0.59 -9.73 7.17
C GLY A 158 -0.31 -9.99 5.97
N ARG A 159 -1.50 -9.39 5.93
CA ARG A 159 -2.42 -9.48 4.79
C ARG A 159 -1.77 -8.98 3.50
N SER A 160 -1.08 -7.83 3.55
CA SER A 160 -0.33 -7.32 2.40
C SER A 160 0.81 -8.25 1.99
N MET A 161 1.54 -8.85 2.94
CA MET A 161 2.61 -9.83 2.66
C MET A 161 2.07 -11.09 1.98
N MET A 162 0.82 -11.48 2.23
CA MET A 162 0.18 -12.63 1.58
C MET A 162 0.07 -12.47 0.06
N SER A 163 0.03 -11.24 -0.48
CA SER A 163 0.06 -10.97 -1.92
C SER A 163 1.43 -11.27 -2.55
N SER A 164 2.44 -11.64 -1.76
CA SER A 164 3.83 -11.86 -2.19
C SER A 164 4.41 -10.62 -2.91
N PRO A 165 4.35 -9.43 -2.31
CA PRO A 165 4.68 -8.19 -3.01
C PRO A 165 6.19 -8.12 -3.34
N LYS A 166 6.50 -7.48 -4.46
CA LYS A 166 7.86 -7.02 -4.80
C LYS A 166 8.19 -5.73 -4.02
N ILE A 167 7.19 -4.85 -3.86
CA ILE A 167 7.27 -3.62 -3.08
C ILE A 167 6.11 -3.59 -2.10
N LEU A 168 6.42 -3.45 -0.81
CA LEU A 168 5.45 -3.24 0.25
C LEU A 168 5.53 -1.79 0.71
N MET A 169 4.43 -1.06 0.52
CA MET A 169 4.28 0.32 0.95
C MET A 169 3.48 0.38 2.25
N LEU A 170 3.93 1.19 3.20
CA LEU A 170 3.30 1.33 4.52
C LEU A 170 3.00 2.82 4.77
N ASP A 171 1.75 3.17 4.96
CA ASP A 171 1.33 4.53 5.31
C ASP A 171 1.12 4.63 6.83
N GLU A 172 1.87 5.52 7.49
CA GLU A 172 1.83 5.76 8.95
C GLU A 172 1.80 4.46 9.80
N PRO A 173 2.76 3.51 9.59
CA PRO A 173 2.69 2.18 10.20
C PRO A 173 2.77 2.17 11.72
N SER A 174 3.26 3.24 12.32
CA SER A 174 3.37 3.40 13.78
C SER A 174 2.13 4.00 14.44
N LEU A 175 1.15 4.46 13.66
CA LEU A 175 -0.04 5.12 14.20
C LEU A 175 -0.87 4.14 15.06
N GLY A 176 -1.11 4.53 16.31
CA GLY A 176 -1.86 3.72 17.27
C GLY A 176 -1.09 2.52 17.83
N LEU A 177 0.23 2.46 17.65
CA LEU A 177 1.10 1.55 18.37
C LEU A 177 1.45 2.12 19.75
N SER A 178 1.59 1.23 20.74
CA SER A 178 2.17 1.61 22.03
C SER A 178 3.65 1.97 21.83
N PRO A 179 4.18 3.01 22.54
CA PRO A 179 5.59 3.39 22.47
C PRO A 179 6.58 2.27 22.85
N LEU A 180 6.10 1.12 23.31
CA LEU A 180 6.88 -0.04 23.74
C LEU A 180 6.88 -1.21 22.72
N LEU A 181 6.30 -1.00 21.56
CA LEU A 181 6.38 -1.88 20.40
C LEU A 181 7.17 -1.20 19.29
#